data_bf502d8cf723db27eb9bfe6f4164c08e
#
_entry.id   bf502d8cf723db27eb9bfe6f4164c08e
#
_cell.length_a   1.000
_cell.length_b   1.000
_cell.length_c   1.000
_cell.angle_alpha   90.00
_cell.angle_beta   90.00
_cell.angle_gamma   90.00
#
_symmetry.space_group_name_H-M   'P 1'
#
loop_
_entity.id
_entity.type
_entity.pdbx_description
1 polymer ?
#
loop_
_entity_poly.entity_id
_entity_poly.type
_entity_poly.pdbx_seq_one_letter_code
_entity_poly.pdbx_strand_id
1 'polypeptide(L)'
;MNTVLIVDDERNYLTVLEELLSEEGYQVITAEGASSGLERLEENDLDVVITDMKMPGMDGMEFMERIRLRQPDLPIIMMTAFGSVEKAVEAMRKGAFDYILKPFKNEELKLTIGKAIGHYQLVRQNRQLARELQGKYHFGNIIGKSPQMQRIFELIEKVAPTKATVLITGDSGTGKELIARAIHYNSPRKDRPFISVNCGALPETLLESELFGHEKGAFSGAVSLRKGRFELANEGTLFLDEISEMSAPLQVKLLRILQEMEFERVGGSHTLKVDVRVVAASNRNLKVESANGRFRSDLYYRLNVVHVHLPSLSERKDDLPLLINHFLAKNAQENRQEPSSMSSGAMERLLEYQWPGNVRELENVIERAIILSDGRQIQIKDLPSEVRDLRAEPMAAVEESKISGAGILSVPGLAAGDRAHDSGLKVRQMQAMEFIKTYGFITNRHYSQLASISERQALRELNELVDTGRLIRMGKGRACRYVAPSSGQ
;
A
#
# COMPACT_ATOMS: atom_id res chain seq x y z
N MET A 1 -20.79 -23.86 -7.22
CA MET A 1 -20.62 -25.33 -7.31
C MET A 1 -19.42 -25.54 -8.19
N ASN A 2 -18.44 -26.37 -7.81
CA ASN A 2 -17.23 -26.54 -8.63
C ASN A 2 -17.48 -27.56 -9.73
N THR A 3 -16.99 -27.28 -10.94
CA THR A 3 -17.23 -28.10 -12.13
C THR A 3 -15.98 -28.92 -12.50
N VAL A 4 -16.14 -30.21 -12.58
CA VAL A 4 -15.08 -31.19 -12.90
C VAL A 4 -15.37 -31.80 -14.26
N LEU A 5 -14.42 -31.73 -15.20
CA LEU A 5 -14.47 -32.48 -16.47
C LEU A 5 -13.67 -33.77 -16.31
N ILE A 6 -14.30 -34.91 -16.64
CA ILE A 6 -13.66 -36.21 -16.63
C ILE A 6 -13.61 -36.72 -18.09
N VAL A 7 -12.40 -37.11 -18.52
CA VAL A 7 -12.17 -37.62 -19.88
C VAL A 7 -11.50 -38.97 -19.81
N ASP A 8 -12.19 -40.01 -20.27
CA ASP A 8 -11.74 -41.39 -20.28
C ASP A 8 -12.45 -42.12 -21.41
N ASP A 9 -11.81 -43.05 -22.10
CA ASP A 9 -12.43 -43.85 -23.17
C ASP A 9 -13.23 -45.05 -22.61
N GLU A 10 -13.04 -45.36 -21.32
CA GLU A 10 -13.78 -46.40 -20.63
C GLU A 10 -15.05 -45.86 -19.96
N ARG A 11 -16.23 -46.09 -20.53
CA ARG A 11 -17.52 -45.64 -19.99
C ARG A 11 -17.78 -46.04 -18.54
N ASN A 12 -17.31 -47.23 -18.16
CA ASN A 12 -17.47 -47.70 -16.77
C ASN A 12 -16.76 -46.79 -15.77
N TYR A 13 -15.55 -46.31 -16.11
CA TYR A 13 -14.84 -45.34 -15.26
C TYR A 13 -15.56 -43.99 -15.20
N LEU A 14 -16.06 -43.50 -16.33
CA LEU A 14 -16.82 -42.27 -16.38
C LEU A 14 -18.04 -42.31 -15.45
N THR A 15 -18.83 -43.39 -15.51
CA THR A 15 -20.03 -43.54 -14.67
C THR A 15 -19.69 -43.61 -13.19
N VAL A 16 -18.68 -44.38 -12.79
CA VAL A 16 -18.27 -44.53 -11.39
C VAL A 16 -17.74 -43.21 -10.83
N LEU A 17 -16.92 -42.49 -11.60
CA LEU A 17 -16.35 -41.22 -11.19
C LEU A 17 -17.42 -40.11 -11.12
N GLU A 18 -18.37 -40.11 -12.08
CA GLU A 18 -19.48 -39.18 -12.10
C GLU A 18 -20.36 -39.35 -10.84
N GLU A 19 -20.72 -40.58 -10.48
CA GLU A 19 -21.50 -40.87 -9.29
C GLU A 19 -20.75 -40.44 -8.02
N LEU A 20 -19.48 -40.87 -7.86
CA LEU A 20 -18.62 -40.56 -6.72
C LEU A 20 -18.45 -39.07 -6.49
N LEU A 21 -18.18 -38.29 -7.53
CA LEU A 21 -17.92 -36.87 -7.40
C LEU A 21 -19.21 -36.05 -7.29
N SER A 22 -20.30 -36.52 -7.89
CA SER A 22 -21.63 -35.88 -7.72
C SER A 22 -22.13 -36.01 -6.29
N GLU A 23 -21.89 -37.14 -5.61
CA GLU A 23 -22.19 -37.35 -4.19
C GLU A 23 -21.40 -36.36 -3.29
N GLU A 24 -20.20 -35.98 -3.70
CA GLU A 24 -19.37 -34.97 -2.99
C GLU A 24 -19.77 -33.51 -3.32
N GLY A 25 -20.80 -33.31 -4.14
CA GLY A 25 -21.33 -32.00 -4.47
C GLY A 25 -20.60 -31.27 -5.61
N TYR A 26 -19.82 -31.98 -6.43
CA TYR A 26 -19.26 -31.42 -7.65
C TYR A 26 -20.29 -31.49 -8.79
N GLN A 27 -20.24 -30.53 -9.70
CA GLN A 27 -20.89 -30.65 -11.00
C GLN A 27 -19.93 -31.41 -11.92
N VAL A 28 -20.32 -32.59 -12.35
CA VAL A 28 -19.48 -33.46 -13.17
C VAL A 28 -19.92 -33.41 -14.63
N ILE A 29 -18.96 -33.27 -15.52
CA ILE A 29 -19.11 -33.31 -16.96
C ILE A 29 -18.21 -34.45 -17.46
N THR A 30 -18.75 -35.33 -18.25
CA THR A 30 -18.02 -36.49 -18.80
C THR A 30 -17.80 -36.40 -20.30
N ALA A 31 -16.68 -36.96 -20.76
CA ALA A 31 -16.35 -37.05 -22.18
C ALA A 31 -15.66 -38.40 -22.51
N GLU A 32 -16.09 -39.09 -23.55
CA GLU A 32 -15.57 -40.42 -23.95
C GLU A 32 -14.24 -40.33 -24.74
N GLY A 33 -13.52 -39.24 -24.67
CA GLY A 33 -12.23 -39.05 -25.31
C GLY A 33 -11.83 -37.58 -25.45
N ALA A 34 -10.59 -37.36 -25.85
CA ALA A 34 -9.98 -36.05 -25.88
C ALA A 34 -10.68 -35.01 -26.78
N SER A 35 -11.22 -35.46 -27.93
CA SER A 35 -11.91 -34.53 -28.85
C SER A 35 -13.21 -34.00 -28.26
N SER A 36 -14.07 -34.89 -27.72
CA SER A 36 -15.28 -34.47 -27.00
C SER A 36 -14.94 -33.69 -25.73
N GLY A 37 -13.82 -33.99 -25.04
CA GLY A 37 -13.30 -33.23 -23.93
C GLY A 37 -12.98 -31.77 -24.29
N LEU A 38 -12.39 -31.52 -25.47
CA LEU A 38 -12.13 -30.15 -25.95
C LEU A 38 -13.42 -29.40 -26.27
N GLU A 39 -14.45 -30.05 -26.80
CA GLU A 39 -15.76 -29.42 -26.99
C GLU A 39 -16.40 -29.02 -25.68
N ARG A 40 -16.37 -29.90 -24.67
CA ARG A 40 -16.87 -29.61 -23.32
C ARG A 40 -16.13 -28.49 -22.66
N LEU A 41 -14.81 -28.33 -22.88
CA LEU A 41 -13.99 -27.26 -22.39
C LEU A 41 -14.43 -25.88 -22.95
N GLU A 42 -14.91 -25.82 -24.19
CA GLU A 42 -15.37 -24.58 -24.80
C GLU A 42 -16.78 -24.18 -24.34
N GLU A 43 -17.62 -25.18 -24.01
CA GLU A 43 -19.02 -24.98 -23.64
C GLU A 43 -19.19 -24.63 -22.12
N ASN A 44 -18.20 -24.95 -21.28
CA ASN A 44 -18.38 -24.92 -19.82
C ASN A 44 -17.23 -24.17 -19.11
N ASP A 45 -17.55 -23.54 -17.98
CA ASP A 45 -16.53 -22.97 -17.06
C ASP A 45 -16.09 -24.08 -16.10
N LEU A 46 -14.88 -24.59 -16.29
CA LEU A 46 -14.33 -25.73 -15.56
C LEU A 46 -13.37 -25.30 -14.47
N ASP A 47 -13.37 -26.02 -13.35
CA ASP A 47 -12.45 -25.79 -12.23
C ASP A 47 -11.29 -26.79 -12.19
N VAL A 48 -11.46 -27.98 -12.77
CA VAL A 48 -10.43 -29.01 -12.89
C VAL A 48 -10.76 -29.99 -14.01
N VAL A 49 -9.74 -30.50 -14.65
CA VAL A 49 -9.85 -31.58 -15.65
C VAL A 49 -9.17 -32.83 -15.12
N ILE A 50 -9.82 -33.96 -15.23
CA ILE A 50 -9.26 -35.28 -14.93
C ILE A 50 -9.27 -36.06 -16.26
N THR A 51 -8.12 -36.54 -16.71
CA THR A 51 -8.03 -37.23 -17.97
C THR A 51 -7.24 -38.54 -17.88
N ASP A 52 -7.69 -39.56 -18.57
CA ASP A 52 -6.84 -40.73 -18.75
C ASP A 52 -5.64 -40.41 -19.63
N MET A 53 -4.53 -41.04 -19.35
CA MET A 53 -3.29 -40.87 -20.10
C MET A 53 -3.34 -41.52 -21.46
N LYS A 54 -4.03 -42.67 -21.59
CA LYS A 54 -4.11 -43.46 -22.83
C LYS A 54 -5.52 -43.43 -23.36
N MET A 55 -5.74 -42.70 -24.42
CA MET A 55 -7.03 -42.65 -25.12
C MET A 55 -6.81 -42.85 -26.61
N PRO A 56 -7.79 -43.45 -27.35
CA PRO A 56 -7.72 -43.59 -28.80
C PRO A 56 -7.68 -42.25 -29.54
N GLY A 57 -6.83 -42.15 -30.54
CA GLY A 57 -6.68 -40.94 -31.35
C GLY A 57 -5.75 -39.92 -30.73
N MET A 58 -6.24 -39.07 -29.81
CA MET A 58 -5.48 -38.09 -29.07
C MET A 58 -5.27 -38.58 -27.63
N ASP A 59 -4.01 -38.76 -27.21
CA ASP A 59 -3.71 -39.20 -25.86
C ASP A 59 -3.86 -38.04 -24.83
N GLY A 60 -3.85 -38.43 -23.55
CA GLY A 60 -4.02 -37.43 -22.45
C GLY A 60 -2.92 -36.38 -22.40
N MET A 61 -1.71 -36.68 -22.87
CA MET A 61 -0.60 -35.73 -22.90
C MET A 61 -0.83 -34.64 -23.95
N GLU A 62 -1.22 -35.03 -25.17
CA GLU A 62 -1.55 -34.10 -26.24
C GLU A 62 -2.80 -33.30 -25.88
N PHE A 63 -3.79 -33.93 -25.26
CA PHE A 63 -4.99 -33.24 -24.75
C PHE A 63 -4.63 -32.16 -23.72
N MET A 64 -3.78 -32.47 -22.75
CA MET A 64 -3.27 -31.50 -21.76
C MET A 64 -2.55 -30.33 -22.42
N GLU A 65 -1.68 -30.60 -23.40
CA GLU A 65 -0.96 -29.53 -24.11
C GLU A 65 -1.93 -28.57 -24.83
N ARG A 66 -3.00 -29.10 -25.46
CA ARG A 66 -4.05 -28.28 -26.12
C ARG A 66 -4.86 -27.46 -25.13
N ILE A 67 -5.21 -28.00 -23.96
CA ILE A 67 -5.87 -27.24 -22.89
C ILE A 67 -4.99 -26.11 -22.43
N ARG A 68 -3.70 -26.35 -22.18
CA ARG A 68 -2.77 -25.35 -21.70
C ARG A 68 -2.56 -24.16 -22.64
N LEU A 69 -2.64 -24.38 -23.94
CA LEU A 69 -2.60 -23.30 -24.92
C LEU A 69 -3.81 -22.36 -24.81
N ARG A 70 -4.98 -22.86 -24.38
CA ARG A 70 -6.22 -22.10 -24.27
C ARG A 70 -6.47 -21.57 -22.84
N GLN A 71 -6.25 -22.43 -21.86
CA GLN A 71 -6.46 -22.16 -20.43
C GLN A 71 -5.23 -22.60 -19.60
N PRO A 72 -4.16 -21.80 -19.59
CA PRO A 72 -2.87 -22.19 -19.02
C PRO A 72 -2.90 -22.47 -17.50
N ASP A 73 -3.91 -21.97 -16.80
CA ASP A 73 -4.01 -22.12 -15.33
C ASP A 73 -4.94 -23.24 -14.90
N LEU A 74 -5.78 -23.77 -15.81
CA LEU A 74 -6.73 -24.82 -15.48
C LEU A 74 -5.96 -26.07 -15.03
N PRO A 75 -6.18 -26.58 -13.80
CA PRO A 75 -5.45 -27.73 -13.31
C PRO A 75 -5.91 -29.01 -14.01
N ILE A 76 -4.94 -29.82 -14.42
CA ILE A 76 -5.17 -31.09 -15.11
C ILE A 76 -4.55 -32.19 -14.27
N ILE A 77 -5.38 -33.17 -13.87
CA ILE A 77 -4.99 -34.36 -13.15
C ILE A 77 -4.95 -35.52 -14.14
N MET A 78 -3.82 -36.19 -14.22
CA MET A 78 -3.63 -37.34 -15.15
C MET A 78 -3.94 -38.65 -14.44
N MET A 79 -4.82 -39.47 -15.00
CA MET A 79 -5.01 -40.86 -14.54
C MET A 79 -4.12 -41.82 -15.34
N THR A 80 -3.45 -42.73 -14.67
CA THR A 80 -2.53 -43.66 -15.34
C THR A 80 -2.58 -45.05 -14.74
N ALA A 81 -2.40 -46.08 -15.58
CA ALA A 81 -2.34 -47.46 -15.13
C ALA A 81 -1.03 -47.77 -14.39
N PHE A 82 -1.06 -48.80 -13.55
CA PHE A 82 0.09 -49.33 -12.82
C PHE A 82 1.27 -49.63 -13.76
N GLY A 83 2.48 -49.09 -13.46
CA GLY A 83 3.69 -49.33 -14.25
C GLY A 83 4.16 -48.17 -15.16
N SER A 84 3.46 -47.05 -15.20
CA SER A 84 3.82 -45.88 -16.03
C SER A 84 4.32 -44.67 -15.22
N VAL A 85 5.06 -44.92 -14.14
CA VAL A 85 5.60 -43.84 -13.31
C VAL A 85 6.49 -42.85 -14.10
N GLU A 86 7.26 -43.34 -15.06
CA GLU A 86 8.06 -42.51 -15.96
C GLU A 86 7.19 -41.51 -16.76
N LYS A 87 6.04 -41.95 -17.27
CA LYS A 87 5.08 -41.10 -17.99
C LYS A 87 4.39 -40.10 -17.03
N ALA A 88 4.10 -40.52 -15.82
CA ALA A 88 3.57 -39.60 -14.79
C ALA A 88 4.55 -38.47 -14.49
N VAL A 89 5.84 -38.80 -14.34
CA VAL A 89 6.91 -37.78 -14.15
C VAL A 89 7.04 -36.86 -15.37
N GLU A 90 6.89 -37.40 -16.58
CA GLU A 90 6.85 -36.62 -17.83
C GLU A 90 5.65 -35.65 -17.85
N ALA A 91 4.46 -36.11 -17.47
CA ALA A 91 3.27 -35.29 -17.36
C ALA A 91 3.46 -34.12 -16.38
N MET A 92 4.05 -34.40 -15.22
CA MET A 92 4.38 -33.35 -14.24
C MET A 92 5.38 -32.33 -14.79
N ARG A 93 6.40 -32.77 -15.53
CA ARG A 93 7.37 -31.87 -16.20
C ARG A 93 6.71 -31.00 -17.27
N LYS A 94 5.73 -31.56 -18.01
CA LYS A 94 4.96 -30.82 -19.01
C LYS A 94 3.83 -30.00 -18.41
N GLY A 95 3.63 -30.10 -17.06
CA GLY A 95 2.82 -29.23 -16.27
C GLY A 95 1.46 -29.76 -15.89
N ALA A 96 1.24 -31.06 -15.82
CA ALA A 96 0.10 -31.61 -15.08
C ALA A 96 0.12 -31.07 -13.65
N PHE A 97 -1.04 -30.84 -13.06
CA PHE A 97 -1.15 -30.43 -11.66
C PHE A 97 -0.75 -31.58 -10.72
N ASP A 98 -1.25 -32.78 -11.01
CA ASP A 98 -0.94 -34.00 -10.29
C ASP A 98 -1.27 -35.22 -11.16
N TYR A 99 -0.95 -36.41 -10.67
CA TYR A 99 -1.33 -37.66 -11.28
C TYR A 99 -1.90 -38.66 -10.27
N ILE A 100 -2.74 -39.58 -10.72
CA ILE A 100 -3.38 -40.61 -9.92
C ILE A 100 -3.18 -41.97 -10.61
N LEU A 101 -2.74 -42.99 -9.84
CA LEU A 101 -2.50 -44.33 -10.33
C LEU A 101 -3.79 -45.17 -10.24
N LYS A 102 -4.24 -45.77 -11.37
CA LYS A 102 -5.34 -46.76 -11.40
C LYS A 102 -4.81 -48.15 -10.95
N PRO A 103 -5.50 -48.86 -10.05
CA PRO A 103 -6.69 -48.47 -9.27
C PRO A 103 -6.34 -47.54 -8.10
N PHE A 104 -7.14 -46.51 -7.88
CA PHE A 104 -6.95 -45.51 -6.85
C PHE A 104 -8.00 -45.64 -5.73
N LYS A 105 -7.68 -45.07 -4.58
CA LYS A 105 -8.63 -44.91 -3.49
C LYS A 105 -9.45 -43.62 -3.65
N ASN A 106 -10.75 -43.70 -3.36
CA ASN A 106 -11.65 -42.57 -3.48
C ASN A 106 -11.18 -41.34 -2.68
N GLU A 107 -10.60 -41.56 -1.50
CA GLU A 107 -10.06 -40.48 -0.65
C GLU A 107 -8.88 -39.77 -1.30
N GLU A 108 -8.00 -40.49 -2.00
CA GLU A 108 -6.85 -39.93 -2.71
C GLU A 108 -7.31 -39.04 -3.87
N LEU A 109 -8.27 -39.51 -4.66
CA LEU A 109 -8.87 -38.73 -5.75
C LEU A 109 -9.51 -37.45 -5.23
N LYS A 110 -10.36 -37.55 -4.19
CA LYS A 110 -11.04 -36.40 -3.57
C LYS A 110 -10.04 -35.36 -3.04
N LEU A 111 -9.00 -35.81 -2.36
CA LEU A 111 -7.96 -34.93 -1.81
C LEU A 111 -7.21 -34.18 -2.94
N THR A 112 -6.86 -34.89 -4.02
CA THR A 112 -6.14 -34.32 -5.15
C THR A 112 -7.00 -33.30 -5.91
N ILE A 113 -8.26 -33.59 -6.14
CA ILE A 113 -9.23 -32.65 -6.74
C ILE A 113 -9.40 -31.42 -5.86
N GLY A 114 -9.58 -31.60 -4.56
CA GLY A 114 -9.74 -30.47 -3.63
C GLY A 114 -8.53 -29.54 -3.62
N LYS A 115 -7.30 -30.09 -3.67
CA LYS A 115 -6.06 -29.31 -3.80
C LYS A 115 -6.00 -28.56 -5.14
N ALA A 116 -6.35 -29.22 -6.23
CA ALA A 116 -6.33 -28.63 -7.58
C ALA A 116 -7.29 -27.46 -7.68
N ILE A 117 -8.54 -27.64 -7.26
CA ILE A 117 -9.57 -26.58 -7.25
C ILE A 117 -9.17 -25.43 -6.34
N GLY A 118 -8.70 -25.72 -5.11
CA GLY A 118 -8.24 -24.68 -4.17
C GLY A 118 -7.12 -23.83 -4.76
N HIS A 119 -6.12 -24.46 -5.38
CA HIS A 119 -5.04 -23.77 -6.07
C HIS A 119 -5.56 -22.90 -7.23
N TYR A 120 -6.45 -23.45 -8.07
CA TYR A 120 -7.03 -22.73 -9.21
C TYR A 120 -7.83 -21.49 -8.79
N GLN A 121 -8.64 -21.63 -7.74
CA GLN A 121 -9.41 -20.51 -7.19
C GLN A 121 -8.49 -19.39 -6.68
N LEU A 122 -7.40 -19.74 -6.00
CA LEU A 122 -6.41 -18.75 -5.54
C LEU A 122 -5.74 -18.02 -6.71
N VAL A 123 -5.35 -18.76 -7.77
CA VAL A 123 -4.75 -18.16 -8.98
C VAL A 123 -5.75 -17.24 -9.69
N ARG A 124 -7.01 -17.70 -9.84
CA ARG A 124 -8.10 -16.94 -10.48
C ARG A 124 -8.42 -15.66 -9.69
N GLN A 125 -8.54 -15.74 -8.35
CA GLN A 125 -8.74 -14.58 -7.48
C GLN A 125 -7.58 -13.59 -7.57
N ASN A 126 -6.34 -14.09 -7.54
CA ASN A 126 -5.16 -13.24 -7.65
C ASN A 126 -5.14 -12.47 -8.98
N ARG A 127 -5.45 -13.15 -10.10
CA ARG A 127 -5.56 -12.51 -11.42
C ARG A 127 -6.70 -11.50 -11.49
N GLN A 128 -7.86 -11.81 -10.90
CA GLN A 128 -8.96 -10.86 -10.84
C GLN A 128 -8.58 -9.60 -10.07
N LEU A 129 -8.01 -9.75 -8.87
CA LEU A 129 -7.52 -8.62 -8.08
C LEU A 129 -6.45 -7.80 -8.82
N ALA A 130 -5.54 -8.48 -9.52
CA ALA A 130 -4.54 -7.81 -10.35
C ALA A 130 -5.18 -7.00 -11.49
N ARG A 131 -6.20 -7.53 -12.18
CA ARG A 131 -6.95 -6.81 -13.23
C ARG A 131 -7.71 -5.61 -12.68
N GLU A 132 -8.34 -5.75 -11.52
CA GLU A 132 -9.05 -4.65 -10.84
C GLU A 132 -8.06 -3.53 -10.46
N LEU A 133 -6.88 -3.88 -9.96
CA LEU A 133 -5.81 -2.92 -9.69
C LEU A 133 -5.30 -2.26 -10.97
N GLN A 134 -5.08 -3.01 -12.05
CA GLN A 134 -4.70 -2.46 -13.35
C GLN A 134 -5.75 -1.46 -13.85
N GLY A 135 -7.03 -1.82 -13.81
CA GLY A 135 -8.12 -0.95 -14.18
C GLY A 135 -8.12 0.34 -13.36
N LYS A 136 -7.95 0.23 -12.04
CA LYS A 136 -7.94 1.38 -11.13
C LYS A 136 -6.79 2.38 -11.40
N TYR A 137 -5.62 1.90 -11.80
CA TYR A 137 -4.41 2.71 -12.01
C TYR A 137 -4.05 2.94 -13.48
N HIS A 138 -4.96 2.63 -14.41
CA HIS A 138 -4.82 3.03 -15.80
C HIS A 138 -4.89 4.57 -15.92
N PHE A 139 -4.17 5.17 -16.87
CA PHE A 139 -4.14 6.63 -17.06
C PHE A 139 -5.51 7.29 -17.13
N GLY A 140 -6.47 6.62 -17.79
CA GLY A 140 -7.83 7.12 -17.91
C GLY A 140 -8.58 7.33 -16.60
N ASN A 141 -8.07 6.75 -15.50
CA ASN A 141 -8.69 6.80 -14.18
C ASN A 141 -7.95 7.75 -13.20
N ILE A 142 -6.78 8.28 -13.61
CA ILE A 142 -6.10 9.33 -12.83
C ILE A 142 -6.72 10.67 -13.22
N ILE A 143 -7.31 11.34 -12.23
CA ILE A 143 -8.05 12.57 -12.44
C ILE A 143 -7.10 13.75 -12.59
N GLY A 144 -7.17 14.42 -13.74
CA GLY A 144 -6.41 15.62 -14.02
C GLY A 144 -6.59 16.04 -15.48
N LYS A 145 -7.10 17.25 -15.69
CA LYS A 145 -7.24 17.89 -17.01
C LYS A 145 -6.33 19.11 -17.16
N SER A 146 -5.72 19.55 -16.07
CA SER A 146 -4.80 20.68 -16.10
C SER A 146 -3.65 20.42 -17.06
N PRO A 147 -3.12 21.45 -17.75
CA PRO A 147 -2.01 21.28 -18.69
C PRO A 147 -0.76 20.68 -18.04
N GLN A 148 -0.52 20.95 -16.74
CA GLN A 148 0.57 20.35 -15.99
C GLN A 148 0.39 18.85 -15.85
N MET A 149 -0.80 18.37 -15.49
CA MET A 149 -1.09 16.95 -15.36
C MET A 149 -1.03 16.23 -16.71
N GLN A 150 -1.50 16.83 -17.79
CA GLN A 150 -1.42 16.25 -19.13
C GLN A 150 0.04 16.02 -19.57
N ARG A 151 0.94 16.98 -19.33
CA ARG A 151 2.39 16.81 -19.59
C ARG A 151 3.00 15.68 -18.78
N ILE A 152 2.56 15.51 -17.53
CA ILE A 152 2.99 14.41 -16.69
C ILE A 152 2.51 13.07 -17.27
N PHE A 153 1.28 12.96 -17.72
CA PHE A 153 0.76 11.74 -18.34
C PHE A 153 1.53 11.40 -19.62
N GLU A 154 1.80 12.35 -20.51
CA GLU A 154 2.63 12.14 -21.70
C GLU A 154 4.04 11.65 -21.34
N LEU A 155 4.63 12.21 -20.28
CA LEU A 155 5.95 11.78 -19.80
C LEU A 155 5.91 10.35 -19.28
N ILE A 156 4.87 10.00 -18.51
CA ILE A 156 4.73 8.65 -17.95
C ILE A 156 4.52 7.62 -19.07
N GLU A 157 3.73 7.92 -20.10
CA GLU A 157 3.56 7.05 -21.28
C GLU A 157 4.88 6.71 -21.94
N LYS A 158 5.79 7.69 -22.05
CA LYS A 158 7.13 7.49 -22.64
C LYS A 158 8.06 6.70 -21.73
N VAL A 159 7.92 6.87 -20.41
CA VAL A 159 8.84 6.28 -19.41
C VAL A 159 8.37 4.90 -18.94
N ALA A 160 7.07 4.64 -18.89
CA ALA A 160 6.53 3.37 -18.41
C ALA A 160 7.13 2.14 -19.10
N PRO A 161 7.32 2.10 -20.44
CA PRO A 161 7.91 0.95 -21.11
C PRO A 161 9.40 0.72 -20.81
N THR A 162 10.10 1.70 -20.21
CA THR A 162 11.56 1.64 -19.97
C THR A 162 11.89 1.01 -18.61
N LYS A 163 13.16 0.64 -18.43
CA LYS A 163 13.71 0.23 -17.12
C LYS A 163 14.27 1.42 -16.31
N ALA A 164 14.14 2.64 -16.81
CA ALA A 164 14.73 3.83 -16.18
C ALA A 164 14.17 4.04 -14.77
N THR A 165 15.05 4.45 -13.85
CA THR A 165 14.68 4.92 -12.52
C THR A 165 13.91 6.24 -12.64
N VAL A 166 12.84 6.39 -11.86
CA VAL A 166 12.01 7.59 -11.86
C VAL A 166 12.02 8.23 -10.49
N LEU A 167 12.31 9.51 -10.41
CA LEU A 167 12.18 10.30 -9.20
C LEU A 167 10.93 11.19 -9.30
N ILE A 168 9.98 10.95 -8.40
CA ILE A 168 8.74 11.71 -8.30
C ILE A 168 8.89 12.72 -7.14
N THR A 169 8.73 14.01 -7.43
CA THR A 169 8.74 15.06 -6.41
C THR A 169 7.40 15.79 -6.35
N GLY A 170 7.10 16.38 -5.22
CA GLY A 170 5.88 17.16 -4.99
C GLY A 170 5.48 17.10 -3.52
N ASP A 171 4.66 18.04 -3.10
CA ASP A 171 4.22 18.16 -1.71
C ASP A 171 3.49 16.91 -1.20
N SER A 172 3.35 16.80 0.12
CA SER A 172 2.57 15.71 0.72
C SER A 172 1.12 15.77 0.21
N GLY A 173 0.53 14.60 -0.07
CA GLY A 173 -0.87 14.52 -0.52
C GLY A 173 -1.12 14.86 -1.99
N THR A 174 -0.10 15.11 -2.82
CA THR A 174 -0.27 15.41 -4.26
C THR A 174 -0.60 14.19 -5.13
N GLY A 175 -0.40 12.96 -4.61
CA GLY A 175 -0.69 11.72 -5.33
C GLY A 175 0.54 11.00 -5.90
N LYS A 176 1.73 11.19 -5.32
CA LYS A 176 2.99 10.56 -5.79
C LYS A 176 2.90 9.05 -5.93
N GLU A 177 2.27 8.35 -4.98
CA GLU A 177 2.07 6.90 -5.06
C GLU A 177 1.17 6.49 -6.23
N LEU A 178 0.11 7.26 -6.53
CA LEU A 178 -0.76 7.01 -7.68
C LEU A 178 0.01 7.06 -8.99
N ILE A 179 0.93 8.02 -9.13
CA ILE A 179 1.81 8.14 -10.29
C ILE A 179 2.80 6.96 -10.37
N ALA A 180 3.38 6.54 -9.24
CA ALA A 180 4.26 5.37 -9.22
C ALA A 180 3.53 4.09 -9.66
N ARG A 181 2.30 3.89 -9.20
CA ARG A 181 1.43 2.79 -9.62
C ARG A 181 1.08 2.90 -11.11
N ALA A 182 0.75 4.09 -11.61
CA ALA A 182 0.51 4.30 -13.03
C ALA A 182 1.72 3.93 -13.90
N ILE A 183 2.92 4.30 -13.49
CA ILE A 183 4.17 3.91 -14.17
C ILE A 183 4.31 2.38 -14.21
N HIS A 184 4.02 1.69 -13.12
CA HIS A 184 4.10 0.24 -13.04
C HIS A 184 3.07 -0.45 -13.93
N TYR A 185 1.77 -0.12 -13.75
CA TYR A 185 0.67 -0.79 -14.45
C TYR A 185 0.61 -0.50 -15.96
N ASN A 186 1.29 0.54 -16.43
CA ASN A 186 1.46 0.83 -17.86
C ASN A 186 2.84 0.37 -18.40
N SER A 187 3.57 -0.45 -17.65
CA SER A 187 4.88 -1.00 -18.04
C SER A 187 4.78 -2.47 -18.49
N PRO A 188 5.83 -3.02 -19.12
CA PRO A 188 5.94 -4.46 -19.38
C PRO A 188 5.92 -5.34 -18.12
N ARG A 189 6.11 -4.73 -16.92
CA ARG A 189 6.10 -5.39 -15.61
C ARG A 189 4.74 -5.31 -14.90
N LYS A 190 3.67 -4.93 -15.60
CA LYS A 190 2.33 -4.72 -15.03
C LYS A 190 1.75 -5.92 -14.29
N ASP A 191 2.12 -7.13 -14.70
CA ASP A 191 1.69 -8.40 -14.11
C ASP A 191 2.67 -8.94 -13.05
N ARG A 192 3.71 -8.17 -12.74
CA ARG A 192 4.75 -8.48 -11.75
C ARG A 192 4.49 -7.71 -10.44
N PRO A 193 5.17 -8.07 -9.34
CA PRO A 193 4.95 -7.40 -8.06
C PRO A 193 5.21 -5.88 -8.12
N PHE A 194 4.32 -5.11 -7.50
CA PHE A 194 4.54 -3.71 -7.12
C PHE A 194 4.68 -3.66 -5.60
N ILE A 195 5.88 -3.42 -5.11
CA ILE A 195 6.17 -3.37 -3.68
C ILE A 195 6.42 -1.92 -3.28
N SER A 196 5.70 -1.43 -2.27
CA SER A 196 5.82 -0.07 -1.74
C SER A 196 6.46 -0.09 -0.36
N VAL A 197 7.35 0.86 -0.11
CA VAL A 197 8.00 1.08 1.21
C VAL A 197 8.03 2.57 1.49
N ASN A 198 7.52 2.98 2.65
CA ASN A 198 7.70 4.33 3.15
C ASN A 198 8.98 4.37 4.03
N CYS A 199 9.99 5.15 3.61
CA CYS A 199 11.28 5.24 4.28
C CYS A 199 11.23 6.07 5.56
N GLY A 200 10.22 6.94 5.73
CA GLY A 200 10.04 7.76 6.94
C GLY A 200 9.21 7.09 8.04
N ALA A 201 8.51 5.99 7.72
CA ALA A 201 7.58 5.36 8.67
C ALA A 201 8.25 4.44 9.70
N LEU A 202 9.50 4.02 9.47
CA LEU A 202 10.20 3.01 10.27
C LEU A 202 11.52 3.53 10.82
N PRO A 203 11.92 3.11 12.04
CA PRO A 203 13.28 3.30 12.53
C PRO A 203 14.31 2.67 11.58
N GLU A 204 15.53 3.22 11.54
CA GLU A 204 16.59 2.83 10.61
C GLU A 204 16.86 1.31 10.56
N THR A 205 17.01 0.67 11.71
CA THR A 205 17.30 -0.78 11.82
C THR A 205 16.17 -1.65 11.27
N LEU A 206 14.91 -1.21 11.47
CA LEU A 206 13.76 -1.91 10.93
C LEU A 206 13.62 -1.66 9.42
N LEU A 207 13.88 -0.44 8.95
CA LEU A 207 13.87 -0.12 7.54
C LEU A 207 14.92 -0.92 6.76
N GLU A 208 16.13 -1.08 7.34
CA GLU A 208 17.18 -1.91 6.76
C GLU A 208 16.75 -3.36 6.61
N SER A 209 16.21 -3.95 7.68
CA SER A 209 15.69 -5.31 7.67
C SER A 209 14.49 -5.49 6.73
N GLU A 210 13.60 -4.51 6.61
CA GLU A 210 12.51 -4.56 5.65
C GLU A 210 13.01 -4.49 4.21
N LEU A 211 13.95 -3.60 3.88
CA LEU A 211 14.45 -3.43 2.52
C LEU A 211 15.27 -4.64 2.05
N PHE A 212 16.20 -5.11 2.87
CA PHE A 212 17.20 -6.11 2.47
C PHE A 212 16.93 -7.50 3.02
N GLY A 213 15.99 -7.64 3.97
CA GLY A 213 15.78 -8.91 4.68
C GLY A 213 16.86 -9.19 5.72
N HIS A 214 16.70 -10.25 6.46
CA HIS A 214 17.67 -10.68 7.47
C HIS A 214 17.79 -12.20 7.57
N GLU A 215 18.98 -12.65 7.92
CA GLU A 215 19.24 -14.03 8.28
C GLU A 215 18.84 -14.28 9.74
N LYS A 216 18.58 -15.54 10.07
CA LYS A 216 18.32 -15.95 11.46
C LYS A 216 19.51 -15.55 12.35
N GLY A 217 19.24 -14.83 13.44
CA GLY A 217 20.27 -14.40 14.40
C GLY A 217 20.96 -13.07 14.03
N ALA A 218 20.57 -12.36 13.00
CA ALA A 218 21.18 -11.10 12.56
C ALA A 218 21.11 -9.99 13.64
N PHE A 219 20.08 -10.00 14.47
CA PHE A 219 19.89 -9.08 15.61
C PHE A 219 19.01 -9.72 16.69
N SER A 220 18.92 -9.10 17.87
CA SER A 220 18.06 -9.56 18.97
C SER A 220 16.59 -9.50 18.53
N GLY A 221 15.98 -10.67 18.25
CA GLY A 221 14.61 -10.81 17.71
C GLY A 221 14.53 -11.43 16.30
N ALA A 222 15.64 -11.64 15.60
CA ALA A 222 15.68 -12.33 14.31
C ALA A 222 15.57 -13.87 14.49
N VAL A 223 14.36 -14.35 14.81
CA VAL A 223 14.10 -15.78 15.12
C VAL A 223 14.15 -16.65 13.87
N SER A 224 13.79 -16.11 12.71
CA SER A 224 13.74 -16.81 11.41
C SER A 224 14.31 -15.93 10.30
N LEU A 225 14.68 -16.55 9.19
CA LEU A 225 15.01 -15.84 7.94
C LEU A 225 13.79 -15.09 7.43
N ARG A 226 13.97 -13.82 7.02
CA ARG A 226 12.92 -13.00 6.38
C ARG A 226 13.42 -12.38 5.08
N LYS A 227 12.65 -12.55 4.01
CA LYS A 227 12.92 -11.91 2.70
C LYS A 227 12.70 -10.41 2.76
N GLY A 228 13.60 -9.66 2.15
CA GLY A 228 13.51 -8.20 2.02
C GLY A 228 12.60 -7.76 0.86
N ARG A 229 12.27 -6.46 0.86
CA ARG A 229 11.41 -5.86 -0.17
C ARG A 229 12.05 -5.91 -1.56
N PHE A 230 13.39 -5.84 -1.67
CA PHE A 230 14.09 -6.03 -2.93
C PHE A 230 13.90 -7.45 -3.49
N GLU A 231 13.95 -8.48 -2.64
CA GLU A 231 13.67 -9.86 -3.06
C GLU A 231 12.20 -10.04 -3.50
N LEU A 232 11.26 -9.46 -2.74
CA LEU A 232 9.83 -9.53 -3.04
C LEU A 232 9.46 -8.76 -4.31
N ALA A 233 10.22 -7.71 -4.66
CA ALA A 233 10.02 -6.92 -5.87
C ALA A 233 10.75 -7.48 -7.10
N ASN A 234 11.40 -8.65 -6.98
CA ASN A 234 12.16 -9.21 -8.11
C ASN A 234 11.30 -9.38 -9.37
N GLU A 235 11.84 -9.01 -10.52
CA GLU A 235 11.18 -8.89 -11.83
C GLU A 235 10.07 -7.82 -11.90
N GLY A 236 9.76 -7.16 -10.78
CA GLY A 236 8.70 -6.17 -10.61
C GLY A 236 9.21 -4.74 -10.44
N THR A 237 8.51 -3.97 -9.61
CA THR A 237 8.81 -2.57 -9.31
C THR A 237 8.84 -2.36 -7.80
N LEU A 238 9.89 -1.69 -7.30
CA LEU A 238 9.98 -1.22 -5.93
C LEU A 238 9.73 0.29 -5.90
N PHE A 239 8.74 0.71 -5.14
CA PHE A 239 8.43 2.11 -4.87
C PHE A 239 8.96 2.50 -3.49
N LEU A 240 9.85 3.49 -3.45
CA LEU A 240 10.44 4.05 -2.23
C LEU A 240 9.84 5.43 -1.99
N ASP A 241 8.91 5.53 -1.04
CA ASP A 241 8.32 6.80 -0.65
C ASP A 241 9.13 7.47 0.45
N GLU A 242 9.10 8.82 0.46
CA GLU A 242 9.83 9.66 1.43
C GLU A 242 11.33 9.32 1.49
N ILE A 243 11.96 9.13 0.33
CA ILE A 243 13.38 8.72 0.22
C ILE A 243 14.34 9.69 0.92
N SER A 244 13.95 10.96 1.10
CA SER A 244 14.69 11.99 1.84
C SER A 244 14.91 11.66 3.32
N GLU A 245 14.08 10.79 3.90
CA GLU A 245 14.15 10.39 5.32
C GLU A 245 15.14 9.24 5.57
N MET A 246 15.73 8.69 4.50
CA MET A 246 16.67 7.57 4.60
C MET A 246 17.99 8.02 5.22
N SER A 247 18.50 7.27 6.21
CA SER A 247 19.78 7.54 6.85
C SER A 247 20.99 7.35 5.91
N ALA A 248 22.10 8.02 6.20
CA ALA A 248 23.29 7.98 5.36
C ALA A 248 23.84 6.55 5.13
N PRO A 249 23.89 5.63 6.12
CA PRO A 249 24.30 4.25 5.88
C PRO A 249 23.38 3.52 4.89
N LEU A 250 22.08 3.71 4.99
CA LEU A 250 21.11 3.09 4.09
C LEU A 250 21.20 3.65 2.66
N GLN A 251 21.49 4.96 2.53
CA GLN A 251 21.75 5.58 1.21
C GLN A 251 22.92 4.91 0.49
N VAL A 252 24.00 4.55 1.21
CA VAL A 252 25.16 3.82 0.64
C VAL A 252 24.75 2.44 0.14
N LYS A 253 24.01 1.68 0.95
CA LYS A 253 23.52 0.35 0.56
C LYS A 253 22.58 0.42 -0.64
N LEU A 254 21.66 1.38 -0.65
CA LEU A 254 20.75 1.61 -1.77
C LEU A 254 21.51 1.94 -3.07
N LEU A 255 22.53 2.82 -2.99
CA LEU A 255 23.35 3.16 -4.15
C LEU A 255 24.03 1.92 -4.76
N ARG A 256 24.61 1.05 -3.90
CA ARG A 256 25.25 -0.19 -4.36
C ARG A 256 24.25 -1.09 -5.10
N ILE A 257 23.04 -1.28 -4.55
CA ILE A 257 22.00 -2.09 -5.23
C ILE A 257 21.59 -1.46 -6.56
N LEU A 258 21.40 -0.15 -6.62
CA LEU A 258 21.03 0.53 -7.87
C LEU A 258 22.11 0.43 -8.95
N GLN A 259 23.37 0.21 -8.58
CA GLN A 259 24.49 0.07 -9.51
C GLN A 259 24.70 -1.37 -9.96
N GLU A 260 24.69 -2.32 -9.01
CA GLU A 260 25.10 -3.70 -9.20
C GLU A 260 23.92 -4.65 -9.36
N MET A 261 22.70 -4.26 -8.92
CA MET A 261 21.51 -5.12 -8.81
C MET A 261 21.76 -6.37 -7.97
N GLU A 262 22.65 -6.23 -6.97
CA GLU A 262 23.04 -7.27 -6.04
C GLU A 262 23.09 -6.72 -4.61
N PHE A 263 22.78 -7.56 -3.63
CA PHE A 263 22.88 -7.19 -2.20
C PHE A 263 22.99 -8.43 -1.32
N GLU A 264 23.29 -8.20 -0.04
CA GLU A 264 23.33 -9.21 1.01
C GLU A 264 22.28 -8.90 2.06
N ARG A 265 21.66 -9.94 2.64
CA ARG A 265 20.75 -9.77 3.78
C ARG A 265 21.51 -9.29 5.01
N VAL A 266 20.81 -8.64 5.92
CA VAL A 266 21.38 -8.23 7.22
C VAL A 266 21.85 -9.47 7.98
N GLY A 267 23.12 -9.47 8.38
CA GLY A 267 23.76 -10.63 9.07
C GLY A 267 24.13 -11.80 8.15
N GLY A 268 23.93 -11.68 6.84
CA GLY A 268 24.31 -12.70 5.85
C GLY A 268 25.54 -12.29 5.04
N SER A 269 26.17 -13.26 4.36
CA SER A 269 27.28 -13.07 3.43
C SER A 269 26.96 -13.60 2.02
N HIS A 270 25.73 -14.06 1.79
CA HIS A 270 25.31 -14.56 0.48
C HIS A 270 24.79 -13.42 -0.38
N THR A 271 25.44 -13.20 -1.52
CA THR A 271 25.03 -12.18 -2.51
C THR A 271 23.79 -12.65 -3.28
N LEU A 272 22.75 -11.84 -3.27
CA LEU A 272 21.50 -12.07 -3.98
C LEU A 272 21.40 -11.13 -5.17
N LYS A 273 21.09 -11.67 -6.35
CA LYS A 273 20.85 -10.89 -7.58
C LYS A 273 19.36 -10.65 -7.76
N VAL A 274 19.01 -9.44 -8.19
CA VAL A 274 17.62 -9.05 -8.45
C VAL A 274 17.51 -8.21 -9.72
N ASP A 275 16.37 -8.32 -10.40
CA ASP A 275 15.99 -7.42 -11.50
C ASP A 275 14.78 -6.58 -11.05
N VAL A 276 15.04 -5.43 -10.44
CA VAL A 276 14.00 -4.57 -9.87
C VAL A 276 14.03 -3.20 -10.55
N ARG A 277 12.85 -2.74 -11.02
CA ARG A 277 12.69 -1.35 -11.42
C ARG A 277 12.43 -0.51 -10.18
N VAL A 278 13.19 0.58 -10.00
CA VAL A 278 13.03 1.47 -8.84
C VAL A 278 12.31 2.75 -9.25
N VAL A 279 11.30 3.11 -8.47
CA VAL A 279 10.61 4.41 -8.51
C VAL A 279 10.74 5.01 -7.12
N ALA A 280 11.28 6.22 -7.01
CA ALA A 280 11.46 6.91 -5.73
C ALA A 280 10.59 8.15 -5.65
N ALA A 281 10.10 8.49 -4.46
CA ALA A 281 9.35 9.71 -4.22
C ALA A 281 9.93 10.52 -3.06
N SER A 282 9.83 11.84 -3.16
CA SER A 282 10.25 12.78 -2.11
C SER A 282 9.32 13.99 -2.06
N ASN A 283 9.00 14.44 -0.86
CA ASN A 283 8.37 15.72 -0.60
C ASN A 283 9.39 16.85 -0.41
N ARG A 284 10.69 16.53 -0.24
CA ARG A 284 11.79 17.50 -0.15
C ARG A 284 12.54 17.60 -1.46
N ASN A 285 13.16 18.74 -1.68
CA ASN A 285 14.05 18.93 -2.82
C ASN A 285 15.40 18.23 -2.58
N LEU A 286 15.58 17.02 -3.13
CA LEU A 286 16.78 16.20 -2.93
C LEU A 286 18.08 16.89 -3.40
N LYS A 287 18.00 17.82 -4.36
CA LYS A 287 19.17 18.61 -4.79
C LYS A 287 19.63 19.55 -3.68
N VAL A 288 18.69 20.18 -2.98
CA VAL A 288 18.96 21.02 -1.81
C VAL A 288 19.46 20.18 -0.64
N GLU A 289 18.81 19.06 -0.37
CA GLU A 289 19.25 18.13 0.67
C GLU A 289 20.67 17.60 0.43
N SER A 290 21.02 17.38 -0.83
CA SER A 290 22.37 16.96 -1.23
C SER A 290 23.40 18.07 -1.02
N ALA A 291 23.07 19.31 -1.35
CA ALA A 291 23.95 20.47 -1.08
C ALA A 291 24.18 20.68 0.41
N ASN A 292 23.18 20.35 1.26
CA ASN A 292 23.25 20.45 2.72
C ASN A 292 23.92 19.21 3.37
N GLY A 293 24.38 18.22 2.60
CA GLY A 293 25.02 17.01 3.10
C GLY A 293 24.07 15.99 3.76
N ARG A 294 22.76 16.19 3.71
CA ARG A 294 21.75 15.26 4.26
C ARG A 294 21.39 14.13 3.31
N PHE A 295 21.65 14.34 2.02
CA PHE A 295 21.45 13.31 0.98
C PHE A 295 22.71 13.20 0.12
N ARG A 296 23.11 11.99 -0.27
CA ARG A 296 24.31 11.78 -1.09
C ARG A 296 24.07 12.21 -2.54
N SER A 297 25.02 12.96 -3.10
CA SER A 297 24.93 13.44 -4.47
C SER A 297 24.99 12.31 -5.51
N ASP A 298 25.79 11.27 -5.26
CA ASP A 298 25.89 10.09 -6.14
C ASP A 298 24.56 9.32 -6.21
N LEU A 299 23.90 9.13 -5.09
CA LEU A 299 22.57 8.51 -5.02
C LEU A 299 21.51 9.38 -5.73
N TYR A 300 21.55 10.70 -5.52
CA TYR A 300 20.63 11.62 -6.20
C TYR A 300 20.71 11.47 -7.73
N TYR A 301 21.89 11.49 -8.30
CA TYR A 301 22.05 11.34 -9.76
C TYR A 301 21.63 9.95 -10.26
N ARG A 302 21.80 8.90 -9.46
CA ARG A 302 21.36 7.55 -9.81
C ARG A 302 19.84 7.37 -9.75
N LEU A 303 19.17 8.07 -8.85
CA LEU A 303 17.71 8.08 -8.75
C LEU A 303 17.05 9.01 -9.77
N ASN A 304 17.68 10.14 -10.07
CA ASN A 304 17.12 11.20 -10.91
C ASN A 304 17.46 11.01 -12.40
N VAL A 305 17.18 9.82 -12.96
CA VAL A 305 17.31 9.55 -14.40
C VAL A 305 16.15 10.18 -15.15
N VAL A 306 14.93 10.00 -14.66
CA VAL A 306 13.74 10.71 -15.14
C VAL A 306 13.08 11.40 -13.95
N HIS A 307 12.86 12.70 -14.06
CA HIS A 307 12.22 13.51 -13.04
C HIS A 307 10.77 13.79 -13.39
N VAL A 308 9.86 13.49 -12.45
CA VAL A 308 8.45 13.81 -12.52
C VAL A 308 8.10 14.71 -11.34
N HIS A 309 7.73 15.96 -11.61
CA HIS A 309 7.29 16.89 -10.58
C HIS A 309 5.78 17.02 -10.59
N LEU A 310 5.14 16.68 -9.45
CA LEU A 310 3.70 16.81 -9.26
C LEU A 310 3.37 18.20 -8.70
N PRO A 311 2.53 18.98 -9.42
CA PRO A 311 2.09 20.28 -8.93
C PRO A 311 1.22 20.14 -7.69
N SER A 312 1.26 21.15 -6.82
CA SER A 312 0.32 21.31 -5.72
C SER A 312 -1.12 21.45 -6.25
N LEU A 313 -2.11 21.19 -5.41
CA LEU A 313 -3.51 21.33 -5.84
C LEU A 313 -3.88 22.79 -6.13
N SER A 314 -3.22 23.73 -5.46
CA SER A 314 -3.37 25.17 -5.72
C SER A 314 -2.89 25.61 -7.10
N GLU A 315 -1.92 24.90 -7.71
CA GLU A 315 -1.39 25.17 -9.05
C GLU A 315 -2.22 24.50 -10.16
N ARG A 316 -3.16 23.59 -9.78
CA ARG A 316 -4.05 22.88 -10.73
C ARG A 316 -5.53 22.98 -10.32
N LYS A 317 -5.98 24.18 -9.98
CA LYS A 317 -7.37 24.43 -9.53
C LYS A 317 -8.42 23.97 -10.53
N ASP A 318 -8.10 23.90 -11.83
CA ASP A 318 -8.99 23.38 -12.87
C ASP A 318 -9.36 21.89 -12.65
N ASP A 319 -8.58 21.15 -11.90
CA ASP A 319 -8.84 19.75 -11.55
C ASP A 319 -9.77 19.59 -10.34
N LEU A 320 -9.96 20.64 -9.51
CA LEU A 320 -10.75 20.60 -8.29
C LEU A 320 -12.19 20.10 -8.50
N PRO A 321 -12.97 20.62 -9.47
CA PRO A 321 -14.35 20.17 -9.66
C PRO A 321 -14.41 18.67 -10.01
N LEU A 322 -13.44 18.19 -10.77
CA LEU A 322 -13.37 16.76 -11.16
C LEU A 322 -13.03 15.88 -9.97
N LEU A 323 -12.07 16.31 -9.13
CA LEU A 323 -11.68 15.60 -7.91
C LEU A 323 -12.83 15.56 -6.89
N ILE A 324 -13.53 16.68 -6.71
CA ILE A 324 -14.71 16.78 -5.83
C ILE A 324 -15.78 15.77 -6.27
N ASN A 325 -16.16 15.81 -7.56
CA ASN A 325 -17.17 14.90 -8.10
C ASN A 325 -16.75 13.42 -7.97
N HIS A 326 -15.46 13.14 -8.17
CA HIS A 326 -14.93 11.79 -7.99
C HIS A 326 -15.07 11.32 -6.53
N PHE A 327 -14.70 12.14 -5.54
CA PHE A 327 -14.78 11.75 -4.14
C PHE A 327 -16.25 11.61 -3.68
N LEU A 328 -17.16 12.44 -4.18
CA LEU A 328 -18.59 12.27 -3.94
C LEU A 328 -19.10 10.93 -4.48
N ALA A 329 -18.74 10.59 -5.72
CA ALA A 329 -19.13 9.34 -6.37
C ALA A 329 -18.48 8.11 -5.67
N LYS A 330 -17.19 8.19 -5.34
CA LYS A 330 -16.45 7.14 -4.63
C LYS A 330 -17.11 6.82 -3.28
N ASN A 331 -17.41 7.84 -2.48
CA ASN A 331 -18.02 7.67 -1.17
C ASN A 331 -19.44 7.07 -1.27
N ALA A 332 -20.22 7.50 -2.26
CA ALA A 332 -21.54 6.94 -2.53
C ALA A 332 -21.48 5.44 -2.86
N GLN A 333 -20.52 5.02 -3.68
CA GLN A 333 -20.31 3.63 -4.05
C GLN A 333 -19.87 2.79 -2.84
N GLU A 334 -18.92 3.29 -2.04
CA GLU A 334 -18.42 2.60 -0.84
C GLU A 334 -19.51 2.40 0.23
N ASN A 335 -20.39 3.39 0.43
CA ASN A 335 -21.48 3.36 1.41
C ASN A 335 -22.80 2.82 0.84
N ARG A 336 -22.86 2.45 -0.45
CA ARG A 336 -24.08 2.01 -1.15
C ARG A 336 -25.23 3.01 -1.02
N GLN A 337 -24.92 4.30 -1.17
CA GLN A 337 -25.85 5.42 -1.09
C GLN A 337 -25.89 6.18 -2.41
N GLU A 338 -26.88 7.04 -2.61
CA GLU A 338 -26.87 7.98 -3.71
C GLU A 338 -25.79 9.06 -3.51
N PRO A 339 -25.14 9.54 -4.58
CA PRO A 339 -24.12 10.58 -4.46
C PRO A 339 -24.73 11.85 -3.84
N SER A 340 -24.10 12.35 -2.78
CA SER A 340 -24.46 13.64 -2.19
C SER A 340 -24.23 14.75 -3.19
N SER A 341 -25.15 15.72 -3.26
CA SER A 341 -24.95 16.93 -4.05
C SER A 341 -24.20 18.00 -3.23
N MET A 342 -23.61 18.97 -3.91
CA MET A 342 -22.94 20.10 -3.26
C MET A 342 -23.64 21.40 -3.59
N SER A 343 -23.83 22.26 -2.59
CA SER A 343 -24.39 23.61 -2.83
C SER A 343 -23.36 24.49 -3.54
N SER A 344 -23.81 25.49 -4.32
CA SER A 344 -22.93 26.42 -5.01
C SER A 344 -21.99 27.17 -4.06
N GLY A 345 -22.50 27.60 -2.91
CA GLY A 345 -21.66 28.28 -1.91
C GLY A 345 -20.59 27.37 -1.29
N ALA A 346 -20.86 26.08 -1.06
CA ALA A 346 -19.85 25.14 -0.59
C ALA A 346 -18.78 24.90 -1.69
N MET A 347 -19.20 24.75 -2.95
CA MET A 347 -18.28 24.59 -4.08
C MET A 347 -17.36 25.81 -4.23
N GLU A 348 -17.88 27.03 -4.13
CA GLU A 348 -17.07 28.27 -4.19
C GLU A 348 -15.98 28.29 -3.12
N ARG A 349 -16.33 27.94 -1.88
CA ARG A 349 -15.35 27.86 -0.78
C ARG A 349 -14.23 26.84 -1.04
N LEU A 350 -14.59 25.67 -1.55
CA LEU A 350 -13.61 24.65 -1.91
C LEU A 350 -12.67 25.12 -3.05
N LEU A 351 -13.18 25.89 -4.02
CA LEU A 351 -12.38 26.44 -5.13
C LEU A 351 -11.45 27.57 -4.71
N GLU A 352 -11.83 28.35 -3.70
CA GLU A 352 -11.03 29.46 -3.16
C GLU A 352 -9.88 28.99 -2.27
N TYR A 353 -10.06 27.89 -1.55
CA TYR A 353 -9.09 27.39 -0.57
C TYR A 353 -7.77 26.95 -1.22
N GLN A 354 -6.66 27.06 -0.48
CA GLN A 354 -5.30 26.82 -1.00
C GLN A 354 -4.85 25.36 -0.94
N TRP A 355 -5.53 24.54 -0.17
CA TRP A 355 -5.26 23.09 -0.05
C TRP A 355 -3.83 22.75 0.35
N PRO A 356 -3.31 23.18 1.51
CA PRO A 356 -1.95 22.89 1.95
C PRO A 356 -1.66 21.38 2.07
N GLY A 357 -2.67 20.56 2.40
CA GLY A 357 -2.59 19.10 2.41
C GLY A 357 -2.97 18.45 1.08
N ASN A 358 -3.13 19.23 0.00
CA ASN A 358 -3.40 18.80 -1.35
C ASN A 358 -4.63 17.87 -1.49
N VAL A 359 -4.52 16.84 -2.33
CA VAL A 359 -5.63 15.92 -2.63
C VAL A 359 -6.05 15.10 -1.42
N ARG A 360 -5.10 14.76 -0.52
CA ARG A 360 -5.41 14.04 0.72
C ARG A 360 -6.29 14.86 1.67
N GLU A 361 -6.01 16.14 1.79
CA GLU A 361 -6.85 17.05 2.58
C GLU A 361 -8.24 17.23 1.95
N LEU A 362 -8.30 17.43 0.62
CA LEU A 362 -9.56 17.51 -0.10
C LEU A 362 -10.43 16.28 0.10
N GLU A 363 -9.87 15.08 -0.03
CA GLU A 363 -10.58 13.80 0.20
C GLU A 363 -11.16 13.75 1.60
N ASN A 364 -10.36 14.04 2.63
CA ASN A 364 -10.79 14.04 4.04
C ASN A 364 -11.90 15.08 4.30
N VAL A 365 -11.79 16.27 3.71
CA VAL A 365 -12.80 17.35 3.85
C VAL A 365 -14.12 16.93 3.25
N ILE A 366 -14.10 16.33 2.05
CA ILE A 366 -15.33 15.85 1.39
C ILE A 366 -15.96 14.70 2.17
N GLU A 367 -15.17 13.70 2.59
CA GLU A 367 -15.65 12.58 3.40
C GLU A 367 -16.33 13.08 4.68
N ARG A 368 -15.68 13.98 5.41
CA ARG A 368 -16.27 14.61 6.61
C ARG A 368 -17.55 15.36 6.31
N ALA A 369 -17.59 16.14 5.21
CA ALA A 369 -18.76 16.91 4.83
C ALA A 369 -19.96 16.01 4.48
N ILE A 370 -19.74 14.87 3.81
CA ILE A 370 -20.77 13.89 3.52
C ILE A 370 -21.36 13.34 4.82
N ILE A 371 -20.53 12.97 5.79
CA ILE A 371 -20.96 12.45 7.10
C ILE A 371 -21.82 13.49 7.84
N LEU A 372 -21.39 14.77 7.83
CA LEU A 372 -22.08 15.84 8.55
C LEU A 372 -23.36 16.31 7.87
N SER A 373 -23.51 16.13 6.56
CA SER A 373 -24.72 16.48 5.79
C SER A 373 -25.80 15.40 5.83
N ASP A 374 -25.60 14.29 6.58
CA ASP A 374 -26.48 13.12 6.61
C ASP A 374 -26.83 12.58 5.20
N GLY A 375 -25.86 12.61 4.27
CA GLY A 375 -26.02 12.14 2.91
C GLY A 375 -26.89 13.03 2.02
N ARG A 376 -27.25 14.24 2.49
CA ARG A 376 -28.03 15.23 1.75
C ARG A 376 -27.12 16.17 0.95
N GLN A 377 -27.63 17.35 0.60
CA GLN A 377 -26.83 18.40 -0.04
C GLN A 377 -25.83 18.99 0.96
N ILE A 378 -24.52 18.90 0.64
CA ILE A 378 -23.43 19.50 1.41
C ILE A 378 -23.53 21.04 1.33
N GLN A 379 -23.59 21.69 2.47
CA GLN A 379 -23.65 23.13 2.64
C GLN A 379 -22.36 23.68 3.25
N ILE A 380 -22.19 25.01 3.21
CA ILE A 380 -21.02 25.69 3.80
C ILE A 380 -20.81 25.31 5.28
N LYS A 381 -21.90 25.14 6.06
CA LYS A 381 -21.85 24.79 7.47
C LYS A 381 -21.23 23.39 7.73
N ASP A 382 -21.27 22.49 6.74
CA ASP A 382 -20.78 21.12 6.84
C ASP A 382 -19.27 21.04 6.54
N LEU A 383 -18.68 22.15 6.01
CA LEU A 383 -17.25 22.28 5.77
C LEU A 383 -16.49 22.62 7.05
N PRO A 384 -15.21 22.19 7.18
CA PRO A 384 -14.33 22.61 8.27
C PRO A 384 -14.19 24.15 8.36
N SER A 385 -13.91 24.65 9.56
CA SER A 385 -13.73 26.10 9.82
C SER A 385 -12.66 26.73 8.91
N GLU A 386 -11.58 26.01 8.67
CA GLU A 386 -10.45 26.45 7.84
C GLU A 386 -10.86 26.71 6.38
N VAL A 387 -11.78 25.93 5.86
CA VAL A 387 -12.33 26.07 4.50
C VAL A 387 -13.51 27.05 4.49
N ARG A 388 -14.34 27.04 5.54
CA ARG A 388 -15.53 27.87 5.66
C ARG A 388 -15.17 29.35 5.86
N ASP A 389 -14.23 29.63 6.77
CA ASP A 389 -13.87 30.97 7.24
C ASP A 389 -12.55 31.40 6.57
N LEU A 390 -12.56 31.67 5.25
CA LEU A 390 -11.39 32.07 4.45
C LEU A 390 -10.69 33.38 4.89
N ARG A 391 -11.11 33.96 6.03
CA ARG A 391 -10.43 35.08 6.69
C ARG A 391 -9.39 34.67 7.75
N ALA A 392 -9.27 33.39 8.06
CA ALA A 392 -8.15 32.90 8.86
C ALA A 392 -6.89 32.91 7.98
N GLU A 393 -5.97 33.82 8.25
CA GLU A 393 -4.65 33.80 7.64
C GLU A 393 -4.06 32.40 7.74
N PRO A 394 -3.42 31.88 6.68
CA PRO A 394 -2.71 30.63 6.80
C PRO A 394 -1.72 30.79 7.94
N MET A 395 -1.79 29.93 8.95
CA MET A 395 -0.71 29.80 9.92
C MET A 395 0.58 29.69 9.10
N ALA A 396 1.37 30.75 9.13
CA ALA A 396 2.65 30.81 8.46
C ALA A 396 3.39 29.52 8.79
N ALA A 397 3.70 28.75 7.76
CA ALA A 397 4.70 27.71 7.87
C ALA A 397 5.90 28.37 8.51
N VAL A 398 6.23 27.95 9.73
CA VAL A 398 7.43 28.39 10.41
C VAL A 398 8.56 28.00 9.47
N GLU A 399 9.10 29.01 8.77
CA GLU A 399 10.33 28.87 8.00
C GLU A 399 11.42 28.40 8.97
N GLU A 400 11.68 27.09 8.96
CA GLU A 400 12.97 26.57 9.43
C GLU A 400 14.05 26.99 8.42
N SER A 401 14.38 28.28 8.45
CA SER A 401 15.58 28.75 7.79
C SER A 401 16.29 29.74 8.69
N LYS A 402 17.48 29.32 9.09
CA LYS A 402 18.57 30.09 9.74
C LYS A 402 18.61 30.06 11.26
N ILE A 403 19.14 28.97 11.79
CA ILE A 403 20.10 29.09 12.90
C ILE A 403 21.34 28.31 12.50
N SER A 404 22.20 28.99 11.72
CA SER A 404 23.60 28.63 11.57
C SER A 404 24.39 29.56 12.48
N GLY A 405 25.17 28.96 13.35
CA GLY A 405 26.44 29.49 13.77
C GLY A 405 26.45 30.53 14.89
N ALA A 406 26.96 30.10 16.01
CA ALA A 406 27.82 30.88 16.95
C ALA A 406 27.32 32.26 17.41
N GLY A 407 27.05 32.38 18.67
CA GLY A 407 26.99 33.66 19.32
C GLY A 407 26.13 33.64 20.56
N ILE A 408 26.78 33.43 21.70
CA ILE A 408 26.24 33.84 23.00
C ILE A 408 25.87 35.31 22.85
N LEU A 409 24.58 35.64 22.79
CA LEU A 409 24.08 36.98 22.99
C LEU A 409 23.16 36.98 24.21
N SER A 410 23.71 37.50 25.28
CA SER A 410 23.03 38.00 26.46
C SER A 410 21.83 38.85 26.07
N VAL A 411 20.66 38.47 26.53
CA VAL A 411 19.45 39.31 26.50
C VAL A 411 19.67 40.46 27.48
N PRO A 412 19.58 41.72 27.06
CA PRO A 412 19.62 42.86 27.99
C PRO A 412 18.25 43.02 28.65
N GLY A 413 18.26 43.01 29.99
CA GLY A 413 17.40 43.81 30.83
C GLY A 413 15.89 43.55 30.78
N LEU A 414 15.42 42.68 31.65
CA LEU A 414 14.18 42.90 32.33
C LEU A 414 14.52 43.17 33.81
N ALA A 415 14.51 44.46 34.14
CA ALA A 415 14.63 44.98 35.47
C ALA A 415 13.61 44.36 36.41
N ALA A 416 14.06 44.06 37.61
CA ALA A 416 13.23 43.68 38.74
C ALA A 416 12.11 44.70 38.94
N GLY A 417 10.88 44.26 39.01
CA GLY A 417 9.73 45.07 39.34
C GLY A 417 8.48 44.22 39.46
N ASP A 418 8.22 43.71 40.66
CA ASP A 418 6.94 43.40 41.29
C ASP A 418 5.90 42.51 40.53
N ARG A 419 5.74 41.25 40.92
CA ARG A 419 4.75 40.82 41.92
C ARG A 419 4.87 39.33 42.19
N ALA A 420 5.16 39.02 43.43
CA ALA A 420 5.02 37.72 44.06
C ALA A 420 3.63 37.13 43.88
N HIS A 421 3.58 35.88 43.54
CA HIS A 421 2.78 34.75 43.94
C HIS A 421 2.59 33.79 42.77
N ASP A 422 3.61 33.00 42.48
CA ASP A 422 3.43 31.60 42.07
C ASP A 422 4.77 30.84 42.10
N SER A 423 5.39 30.82 43.24
CA SER A 423 6.66 30.14 43.51
C SER A 423 6.43 28.68 43.89
N GLY A 424 6.32 27.79 42.89
CA GLY A 424 6.20 26.37 43.14
C GLY A 424 6.13 25.49 41.90
N LEU A 425 5.98 26.07 40.71
CA LEU A 425 5.92 25.31 39.48
C LEU A 425 7.28 25.18 38.79
N LYS A 426 7.63 23.96 38.36
CA LYS A 426 8.77 23.72 37.47
C LYS A 426 8.48 24.38 36.12
N VAL A 427 9.51 24.89 35.43
CA VAL A 427 9.37 25.50 34.07
C VAL A 427 8.54 24.64 33.11
N ARG A 428 8.70 23.32 33.16
CA ARG A 428 7.95 22.35 32.37
C ARG A 428 6.45 22.29 32.71
N GLN A 429 6.11 22.44 33.99
CA GLN A 429 4.71 22.46 34.44
C GLN A 429 4.01 23.77 33.99
N MET A 430 4.75 24.87 33.88
CA MET A 430 4.24 26.11 33.29
C MET A 430 3.94 25.93 31.80
N GLN A 431 4.80 25.25 31.07
CA GLN A 431 4.55 24.89 29.64
C GLN A 431 3.29 24.04 29.47
N ALA A 432 3.04 23.07 30.37
CA ALA A 432 1.82 22.28 30.35
C ALA A 432 0.57 23.14 30.58
N MET A 433 0.63 24.09 31.55
CA MET A 433 -0.48 24.98 31.82
C MET A 433 -0.77 25.94 30.66
N GLU A 434 0.27 26.43 30.01
CA GLU A 434 0.14 27.30 28.82
C GLU A 434 -0.44 26.52 27.65
N PHE A 435 -0.02 25.27 27.42
CA PHE A 435 -0.58 24.38 26.44
C PHE A 435 -2.08 24.13 26.68
N ILE A 436 -2.47 23.89 27.94
CA ILE A 436 -3.89 23.66 28.28
C ILE A 436 -4.71 24.94 28.06
N LYS A 437 -4.17 26.15 28.36
CA LYS A 437 -4.86 27.41 28.04
C LYS A 437 -5.15 27.59 26.57
N THR A 438 -4.24 27.09 25.69
CA THR A 438 -4.33 27.24 24.26
C THR A 438 -5.21 26.16 23.62
N TYR A 439 -5.08 24.89 24.07
CA TYR A 439 -5.70 23.74 23.44
C TYR A 439 -6.83 23.08 24.26
N GLY A 440 -7.13 23.62 25.45
CA GLY A 440 -8.21 23.16 26.32
C GLY A 440 -7.89 21.91 27.16
N PHE A 441 -6.98 21.05 26.75
CA PHE A 441 -6.57 19.84 27.48
C PHE A 441 -5.17 19.38 27.11
N ILE A 442 -4.57 18.54 27.97
CA ILE A 442 -3.31 17.86 27.69
C ILE A 442 -3.43 16.36 28.05
N THR A 443 -2.76 15.49 27.30
CA THR A 443 -2.62 14.05 27.63
C THR A 443 -1.21 13.77 28.15
N ASN A 444 -1.03 12.62 28.83
CA ASN A 444 0.30 12.19 29.29
C ASN A 444 1.32 12.14 28.15
N ARG A 445 0.91 11.65 26.97
CA ARG A 445 1.76 11.56 25.78
C ARG A 445 2.12 12.96 25.24
N HIS A 446 1.17 13.88 25.17
CA HIS A 446 1.41 15.25 24.72
C HIS A 446 2.41 15.97 25.66
N TYR A 447 2.25 15.78 26.98
CA TYR A 447 3.16 16.41 27.95
C TYR A 447 4.55 15.79 27.92
N SER A 448 4.65 14.46 27.75
CA SER A 448 5.93 13.76 27.57
C SER A 448 6.71 14.30 26.37
N GLN A 449 6.05 14.54 25.24
CA GLN A 449 6.65 15.12 24.04
C GLN A 449 7.02 16.60 24.22
N LEU A 450 6.11 17.40 24.76
CA LEU A 450 6.30 18.85 24.99
C LEU A 450 7.48 19.15 25.93
N ALA A 451 7.62 18.37 26.99
CA ALA A 451 8.64 18.56 28.00
C ALA A 451 9.91 17.72 27.79
N SER A 452 9.95 16.90 26.72
CA SER A 452 11.04 15.95 26.40
C SER A 452 11.41 15.05 27.58
N ILE A 453 10.40 14.46 28.25
CA ILE A 453 10.54 13.57 29.42
C ILE A 453 9.86 12.23 29.18
N SER A 454 10.20 11.21 29.99
CA SER A 454 9.55 9.91 29.91
C SER A 454 8.07 9.98 30.28
N GLU A 455 7.22 9.11 29.70
CA GLU A 455 5.78 9.05 30.02
C GLU A 455 5.51 8.80 31.52
N ARG A 456 6.40 8.08 32.23
CA ARG A 456 6.29 7.88 33.68
C ARG A 456 6.51 9.16 34.44
N GLN A 457 7.46 9.99 34.00
CA GLN A 457 7.76 11.30 34.63
C GLN A 457 6.66 12.28 34.29
N ALA A 458 6.17 12.32 33.07
CA ALA A 458 5.05 13.14 32.64
C ALA A 458 3.79 12.84 33.46
N LEU A 459 3.46 11.58 33.69
CA LEU A 459 2.33 11.14 34.50
C LEU A 459 2.47 11.62 35.96
N ARG A 460 3.69 11.53 36.53
CA ARG A 460 3.96 12.00 37.90
C ARG A 460 3.74 13.50 38.01
N GLU A 461 4.30 14.29 37.10
CA GLU A 461 4.20 15.75 37.13
C GLU A 461 2.75 16.24 36.85
N LEU A 462 1.99 15.55 35.97
CA LEU A 462 0.57 15.86 35.76
C LEU A 462 -0.28 15.53 36.99
N ASN A 463 0.00 14.41 37.69
CA ASN A 463 -0.70 14.09 38.93
C ASN A 463 -0.36 15.08 40.05
N GLU A 464 0.90 15.55 40.18
CA GLU A 464 1.27 16.62 41.08
C GLU A 464 0.42 17.90 40.85
N LEU A 465 0.12 18.23 39.56
CA LEU A 465 -0.74 19.35 39.22
C LEU A 465 -2.21 19.11 39.55
N VAL A 466 -2.69 17.85 39.48
CA VAL A 466 -4.03 17.48 39.92
C VAL A 466 -4.14 17.51 41.44
N ASP A 467 -3.16 16.99 42.19
CA ASP A 467 -3.12 16.96 43.63
C ASP A 467 -3.07 18.38 44.23
N THR A 468 -2.42 19.31 43.52
CA THR A 468 -2.39 20.73 43.88
C THR A 468 -3.63 21.53 43.43
N GLY A 469 -4.65 20.86 42.85
CA GLY A 469 -5.91 21.49 42.41
C GLY A 469 -5.79 22.36 41.16
N ARG A 470 -4.64 22.36 40.48
CA ARG A 470 -4.40 23.17 39.27
C ARG A 470 -4.91 22.53 37.98
N LEU A 471 -5.08 21.22 37.98
CA LEU A 471 -5.69 20.47 36.88
C LEU A 471 -6.76 19.52 37.39
N ILE A 472 -7.71 19.20 36.50
CA ILE A 472 -8.73 18.19 36.73
C ILE A 472 -8.47 17.04 35.76
N ARG A 473 -8.46 15.82 36.29
CA ARG A 473 -8.32 14.61 35.50
C ARG A 473 -9.69 14.14 34.97
N MET A 474 -9.83 13.99 33.65
CA MET A 474 -11.02 13.48 32.98
C MET A 474 -10.74 12.17 32.25
N GLY A 475 -11.60 11.16 32.43
CA GLY A 475 -11.49 9.84 31.79
C GLY A 475 -10.58 8.84 32.51
N LYS A 476 -10.54 7.58 32.01
CA LYS A 476 -9.71 6.48 32.54
C LYS A 476 -8.89 5.81 31.42
N GLY A 477 -7.73 5.26 31.78
CA GLY A 477 -6.86 4.51 30.84
C GLY A 477 -6.29 5.38 29.71
N ARG A 478 -6.30 4.88 28.47
CA ARG A 478 -5.71 5.59 27.30
C ARG A 478 -6.46 6.86 26.89
N ALA A 479 -7.70 7.06 27.34
CA ALA A 479 -8.52 8.23 27.06
C ALA A 479 -8.40 9.32 28.16
N CYS A 480 -7.44 9.22 29.09
CA CYS A 480 -7.24 10.17 30.18
C CYS A 480 -6.72 11.51 29.66
N ARG A 481 -7.42 12.61 30.02
CA ARG A 481 -7.08 14.01 29.68
C ARG A 481 -7.02 14.83 30.95
N TYR A 482 -6.21 15.88 30.92
CA TYR A 482 -6.06 16.86 32.03
C TYR A 482 -6.49 18.22 31.51
N VAL A 483 -7.37 18.89 32.23
CA VAL A 483 -7.96 20.19 31.88
C VAL A 483 -7.76 21.20 33.04
N ALA A 484 -7.76 22.46 32.71
CA ALA A 484 -7.78 23.49 33.77
C ALA A 484 -9.13 23.46 34.50
N PRO A 485 -9.16 23.69 35.82
CA PRO A 485 -10.42 23.91 36.52
C PRO A 485 -11.13 25.12 35.90
N SER A 486 -12.40 24.97 35.53
CA SER A 486 -13.24 26.10 35.12
C SER A 486 -13.27 27.10 36.29
N SER A 487 -12.80 28.33 36.04
CA SER A 487 -13.00 29.42 36.97
C SER A 487 -14.50 29.59 37.15
N GLY A 488 -15.00 29.05 38.25
CA GLY A 488 -16.40 29.22 38.65
C GLY A 488 -16.69 30.70 38.86
N GLN A 489 -17.91 31.03 38.42
CA GLN A 489 -18.58 32.28 38.78
C GLN A 489 -18.55 32.54 40.26
#